data_9eac45bc1e92daeaf527c5454a7148f3
#
_entry.id   9eac45bc1e92daeaf527c5454a7148f3
#
_cell.length_a   1.000
_cell.length_b   1.000
_cell.length_c   1.000
_cell.angle_alpha   90.00
_cell.angle_beta   90.00
_cell.angle_gamma   90.00
#
_symmetry.space_group_name_H-M   'P 1'
#
loop_
_entity.id
_entity.type
_entity.pdbx_description
1 polymer ?
#
loop_
_entity_poly.entity_id
_entity_poly.type
_entity_poly.pdbx_seq_one_letter_code
_entity_poly.pdbx_strand_id
1 'polypeptide(L)'
;MSDTHLEIERTYDLPEGGALPDLVGVGGILRTEHQDPFELDATYWDTDRYDLVAARVTVRRRTGGPDAGWHIKRSESDTVRHEQHFPLTDDAETVPTEVLAALFTERRGRGLHPVVRITTTRTVTRLLDEDGDQVAELADDLVHAQRLDDDAPETPRTWREVEVETVDGVDAQVAHELFAALDGRFADVGAGPAAVASKLARGLAGAPAPRLQTAEKPDKGTTARVLVKRLRKLRTALLTQEARLRSGDTTDLRQAADTALEIAAIMGGYRPAFAAGDALDRAAEAADGLAEVTARAALAEYLVDRLPRASSPAQDELVDAMTRERILAATRERRDQSVRDVVVFLHGEPFLELLDALDDAVERPAPTAWALRSPKKVAQDVGAEVKPHVRELVRAAVADDTSDTAAEREAADRATTEAAWQATMRARLTMDVLGDDAFPHALWKRIGTAADVLTERVRALHALDALRTTAAIAERGGEGTFGYGVLAGDRVRLAEESYDEAVHALNRV
;
A
#
# COMPACT_ATOMS: atom_id res chain seq x y z
N MET A 1 1.29 25.43 -0.11
CA MET A 1 1.27 24.25 -1.01
C MET A 1 2.62 23.59 -0.87
N SER A 2 2.70 22.30 -0.67
CA SER A 2 3.98 21.57 -0.66
C SER A 2 4.47 21.46 -2.10
N ASP A 3 5.75 21.74 -2.30
CA ASP A 3 6.43 21.48 -3.57
C ASP A 3 7.03 20.08 -3.52
N THR A 4 6.91 19.31 -4.59
CA THR A 4 7.41 17.93 -4.64
C THR A 4 8.42 17.80 -5.76
N HIS A 5 9.64 17.42 -5.42
CA HIS A 5 10.75 17.26 -6.35
C HIS A 5 11.24 15.80 -6.39
N LEU A 6 11.72 15.36 -7.53
CA LEU A 6 12.43 14.10 -7.70
C LEU A 6 13.92 14.38 -7.64
N GLU A 7 14.61 13.91 -6.60
CA GLU A 7 16.05 14.02 -6.46
C GLU A 7 16.73 12.74 -6.96
N ILE A 8 17.76 12.90 -7.77
CA ILE A 8 18.66 11.82 -8.18
C ILE A 8 20.04 12.19 -7.69
N GLU A 9 20.48 11.54 -6.61
CA GLU A 9 21.72 11.86 -5.92
C GLU A 9 22.55 10.63 -5.63
N ARG A 10 23.87 10.86 -5.40
CA ARG A 10 24.81 9.84 -4.96
C ARG A 10 25.74 10.37 -3.89
N THR A 11 25.86 9.63 -2.79
CA THR A 11 26.70 9.98 -1.66
C THR A 11 28.01 9.19 -1.70
N TYR A 12 29.13 9.86 -1.42
CA TYR A 12 30.47 9.28 -1.32
C TYR A 12 31.07 9.52 0.06
N ASP A 13 31.69 8.49 0.63
CA ASP A 13 32.49 8.61 1.84
C ASP A 13 33.92 9.06 1.47
N LEU A 14 34.35 10.20 2.03
CA LEU A 14 35.72 10.69 1.88
C LEU A 14 36.54 10.37 3.13
N PRO A 15 37.85 9.98 2.94
CA PRO A 15 38.77 9.91 4.06
C PRO A 15 38.92 11.27 4.75
N GLU A 16 39.11 11.27 6.07
CA GLU A 16 39.37 12.51 6.83
C GLU A 16 40.62 13.21 6.25
N GLY A 17 40.47 14.48 5.87
CA GLY A 17 41.56 15.24 5.20
C GLY A 17 41.81 14.89 3.71
N GLY A 18 40.99 13.99 3.12
CA GLY A 18 41.06 13.65 1.69
C GLY A 18 40.74 14.86 0.81
N ALA A 19 41.47 15.02 -0.30
CA ALA A 19 41.16 16.02 -1.31
C ALA A 19 39.96 15.58 -2.16
N LEU A 20 39.13 16.54 -2.61
CA LEU A 20 38.12 16.27 -3.65
C LEU A 20 38.83 15.91 -4.96
N PRO A 21 38.28 14.98 -5.75
CA PRO A 21 38.82 14.68 -7.08
C PRO A 21 38.57 15.87 -8.04
N ASP A 22 39.42 16.03 -9.02
CA ASP A 22 39.15 16.92 -10.15
C ASP A 22 38.08 16.29 -11.04
N LEU A 23 36.92 16.94 -11.18
CA LEU A 23 35.78 16.47 -11.95
C LEU A 23 35.70 17.06 -13.36
N VAL A 24 36.59 18.00 -13.73
CA VAL A 24 36.61 18.55 -15.07
C VAL A 24 36.99 17.45 -16.09
N GLY A 25 36.20 17.34 -17.15
CA GLY A 25 36.36 16.32 -18.20
C GLY A 25 35.65 14.99 -17.89
N VAL A 26 34.84 14.91 -16.82
CA VAL A 26 34.11 13.70 -16.41
C VAL A 26 32.61 13.88 -16.68
N GLY A 27 31.97 12.92 -17.35
CA GLY A 27 30.50 12.86 -17.50
C GLY A 27 29.88 14.13 -18.12
N GLY A 28 30.61 14.85 -18.96
CA GLY A 28 30.16 16.10 -19.58
C GLY A 28 30.44 17.37 -18.75
N ILE A 29 31.08 17.26 -17.57
CA ILE A 29 31.44 18.41 -16.73
C ILE A 29 32.68 19.09 -17.35
N LEU A 30 32.58 20.34 -17.73
CA LEU A 30 33.70 21.11 -18.31
C LEU A 30 34.14 22.27 -17.43
N ARG A 31 33.35 22.68 -16.45
CA ARG A 31 33.69 23.75 -15.53
C ARG A 31 33.08 23.52 -14.16
N THR A 32 33.75 24.02 -13.12
CA THR A 32 33.23 24.00 -11.74
C THR A 32 33.21 25.42 -11.17
N GLU A 33 32.17 25.74 -10.39
CA GLU A 33 32.02 26.99 -9.68
C GLU A 33 31.80 26.74 -8.19
N HIS A 34 32.73 27.20 -7.35
CA HIS A 34 32.66 27.03 -5.90
C HIS A 34 31.89 28.17 -5.24
N GLN A 35 31.14 27.83 -4.22
CA GLN A 35 30.45 28.80 -3.34
C GLN A 35 31.16 28.85 -1.97
N ASP A 36 30.95 29.96 -1.25
CA ASP A 36 31.43 30.07 0.12
C ASP A 36 30.73 29.07 1.03
N PRO A 37 31.43 28.49 2.02
CA PRO A 37 30.84 27.57 2.97
C PRO A 37 29.74 28.23 3.79
N PHE A 38 28.70 27.47 4.12
CA PHE A 38 27.62 27.90 5.01
C PHE A 38 27.19 26.80 5.96
N GLU A 39 26.54 27.20 7.06
CA GLU A 39 26.05 26.29 8.10
C GLU A 39 24.60 25.87 7.86
N LEU A 40 24.32 24.59 8.04
CA LEU A 40 22.99 24.01 8.11
C LEU A 40 22.76 23.41 9.49
N ASP A 41 21.58 23.63 10.08
CA ASP A 41 21.16 23.00 11.33
C ASP A 41 19.83 22.29 11.11
N ALA A 42 19.84 20.98 11.21
CA ALA A 42 18.70 20.13 10.94
C ALA A 42 18.37 19.23 12.15
N THR A 43 17.14 19.33 12.62
CA THR A 43 16.59 18.38 13.59
C THR A 43 15.74 17.37 12.87
N TYR A 44 16.05 16.08 13.03
CA TYR A 44 15.31 14.96 12.48
C TYR A 44 14.32 14.42 13.52
N TRP A 45 13.16 14.03 13.00
CA TRP A 45 12.04 13.58 13.81
C TRP A 45 11.61 12.17 13.39
N ASP A 46 11.22 11.36 14.36
CA ASP A 46 10.66 10.02 14.15
C ASP A 46 9.70 9.67 15.28
N THR A 47 9.03 8.52 15.17
CA THR A 47 8.28 7.94 16.28
C THR A 47 9.23 7.29 17.30
N ASP A 48 8.73 6.99 18.49
CA ASP A 48 9.45 6.21 19.52
C ASP A 48 9.87 4.81 19.04
N ARG A 49 9.31 4.34 17.94
CA ARG A 49 9.61 3.05 17.31
C ARG A 49 10.48 3.15 16.06
N TYR A 50 10.87 4.35 15.65
CA TYR A 50 11.61 4.62 14.41
C TYR A 50 10.86 4.15 13.16
N ASP A 51 9.53 4.37 13.12
CA ASP A 51 8.67 3.93 12.04
C ASP A 51 9.01 4.57 10.69
N LEU A 52 9.41 5.86 10.69
CA LEU A 52 9.75 6.57 9.46
C LEU A 52 11.03 6.02 8.84
N VAL A 53 12.09 5.87 9.63
CA VAL A 53 13.37 5.29 9.14
C VAL A 53 13.15 3.88 8.64
N ALA A 54 12.36 3.06 9.35
CA ALA A 54 12.01 1.70 8.92
C ALA A 54 11.25 1.69 7.59
N ALA A 55 10.44 2.72 7.32
CA ALA A 55 9.74 2.93 6.06
C ALA A 55 10.61 3.60 4.97
N ARG A 56 11.91 3.86 5.22
CA ARG A 56 12.83 4.60 4.35
C ARG A 56 12.36 6.05 4.10
N VAL A 57 11.73 6.64 5.10
CA VAL A 57 11.27 8.04 5.11
C VAL A 57 12.07 8.81 6.15
N THR A 58 12.45 10.04 5.83
CA THR A 58 13.02 10.97 6.78
C THR A 58 12.19 12.24 6.83
N VAL A 59 12.01 12.80 8.02
CA VAL A 59 11.46 14.13 8.19
C VAL A 59 12.43 14.97 9.03
N ARG A 60 12.70 16.19 8.56
CA ARG A 60 13.57 17.13 9.25
C ARG A 60 13.03 18.53 9.22
N ARG A 61 13.30 19.31 10.25
CA ARG A 61 13.23 20.76 10.25
C ARG A 61 14.65 21.29 10.06
N ARG A 62 14.88 22.07 9.01
CA ARG A 62 16.20 22.62 8.68
C ARG A 62 16.17 24.13 8.70
N THR A 63 17.20 24.72 9.31
CA THR A 63 17.51 26.14 9.27
C THR A 63 18.88 26.35 8.65
N GLY A 64 19.16 27.55 8.17
CA GLY A 64 20.35 27.86 7.37
C GLY A 64 20.20 27.40 5.92
N GLY A 65 21.03 27.98 5.04
CA GLY A 65 20.96 27.72 3.61
C GLY A 65 19.73 28.31 2.89
N PRO A 66 19.63 28.09 1.58
CA PRO A 66 18.58 28.71 0.75
C PRO A 66 17.20 28.06 0.92
N ASP A 67 17.11 26.83 1.38
CA ASP A 67 15.91 25.99 1.45
C ASP A 67 15.50 25.64 2.90
N ALA A 68 15.56 26.62 3.81
CA ALA A 68 15.09 26.43 5.18
C ALA A 68 13.61 26.05 5.23
N GLY A 69 13.27 24.99 5.99
CA GLY A 69 11.90 24.48 6.06
C GLY A 69 11.80 23.10 6.70
N TRP A 70 10.62 22.50 6.54
CA TRP A 70 10.37 21.10 6.83
C TRP A 70 10.49 20.29 5.54
N HIS A 71 11.22 19.19 5.61
CA HIS A 71 11.49 18.31 4.47
C HIS A 71 11.08 16.89 4.79
N ILE A 72 10.31 16.29 3.90
CA ILE A 72 10.01 14.85 3.92
C ILE A 72 10.69 14.22 2.72
N LYS A 73 11.65 13.30 2.94
CA LYS A 73 12.29 12.54 1.86
C LYS A 73 11.87 11.07 1.94
N ARG A 74 11.36 10.53 0.83
CA ARG A 74 10.99 9.12 0.65
C ARG A 74 11.94 8.48 -0.33
N SER A 75 12.73 7.51 0.13
CA SER A 75 13.71 6.82 -0.74
C SER A 75 13.03 5.73 -1.54
N GLU A 76 13.01 5.87 -2.87
CA GLU A 76 12.55 4.84 -3.80
C GLU A 76 13.66 3.80 -4.05
N SER A 77 14.90 4.28 -4.21
CA SER A 77 16.10 3.45 -4.37
C SER A 77 17.27 4.03 -3.54
N ASP A 78 18.46 3.57 -3.78
CA ASP A 78 19.66 4.12 -3.13
C ASP A 78 20.09 5.48 -3.72
N THR A 79 19.58 5.82 -4.91
CA THR A 79 19.90 7.06 -5.62
C THR A 79 18.70 7.93 -5.94
N VAL A 80 17.46 7.44 -5.82
CA VAL A 80 16.23 8.15 -6.19
C VAL A 80 15.40 8.43 -4.95
N ARG A 81 15.04 9.70 -4.74
CA ARG A 81 14.24 10.17 -3.62
C ARG A 81 13.16 11.14 -4.07
N HIS A 82 12.00 11.05 -3.41
CA HIS A 82 10.93 12.04 -3.54
C HIS A 82 11.00 12.97 -2.35
N GLU A 83 11.27 14.24 -2.56
CA GLU A 83 11.26 15.27 -1.52
C GLU A 83 10.00 16.10 -1.58
N GLN A 84 9.38 16.33 -0.41
CA GLN A 84 8.33 17.32 -0.20
C GLN A 84 8.85 18.40 0.74
N HIS A 85 8.75 19.65 0.33
CA HIS A 85 9.13 20.82 1.11
C HIS A 85 7.90 21.54 1.66
N PHE A 86 7.98 21.94 2.94
CA PHE A 86 6.98 22.76 3.64
C PHE A 86 7.66 23.96 4.28
N PRO A 87 6.98 25.11 4.34
CA PRO A 87 7.56 26.30 4.94
C PRO A 87 8.00 26.11 6.40
N LEU A 88 9.03 26.84 6.79
CA LEU A 88 9.47 26.90 8.17
C LEU A 88 8.37 27.50 9.05
N THR A 89 8.14 26.91 10.22
CA THR A 89 7.21 27.42 11.22
C THR A 89 7.97 28.13 12.36
N ASP A 90 7.32 29.11 12.99
CA ASP A 90 7.90 29.84 14.13
C ASP A 90 8.14 28.92 15.34
N ASP A 91 7.26 27.92 15.53
CA ASP A 91 7.42 26.90 16.54
C ASP A 91 8.40 25.81 16.07
N ALA A 92 9.50 25.67 16.80
CA ALA A 92 10.55 24.72 16.50
C ALA A 92 10.34 23.35 17.19
N GLU A 93 9.40 23.26 18.13
CA GLU A 93 9.17 22.09 18.97
C GLU A 93 7.96 21.28 18.53
N THR A 94 7.15 21.81 17.59
CA THR A 94 5.93 21.15 17.11
C THR A 94 6.00 20.90 15.62
N VAL A 95 5.75 19.65 15.22
CA VAL A 95 5.65 19.30 13.80
C VAL A 95 4.32 19.82 13.22
N PRO A 96 4.34 20.54 12.09
CA PRO A 96 3.13 21.09 11.48
C PRO A 96 2.10 20.01 11.13
N THR A 97 0.81 20.37 11.23
CA THR A 97 -0.29 19.44 10.94
C THR A 97 -0.23 18.89 9.51
N GLU A 98 0.19 19.69 8.55
CA GLU A 98 0.34 19.30 7.14
C GLU A 98 1.43 18.23 6.97
N VAL A 99 2.56 18.38 7.70
CA VAL A 99 3.65 17.41 7.74
C VAL A 99 3.18 16.10 8.40
N LEU A 100 2.47 16.21 9.54
CA LEU A 100 1.88 15.04 10.22
C LEU A 100 0.86 14.32 9.36
N ALA A 101 0.06 15.05 8.59
CA ALA A 101 -0.92 14.48 7.68
C ALA A 101 -0.25 13.74 6.51
N ALA A 102 0.81 14.33 5.93
CA ALA A 102 1.60 13.73 4.86
C ALA A 102 2.31 12.43 5.29
N LEU A 103 2.60 12.27 6.59
CA LEU A 103 3.29 11.11 7.17
C LEU A 103 2.33 10.15 7.91
N PHE A 104 1.02 10.32 7.75
CA PHE A 104 0.04 9.62 8.60
C PHE A 104 0.25 8.10 8.60
N THR A 105 0.41 7.52 7.43
CA THR A 105 0.56 6.07 7.26
C THR A 105 1.92 5.59 7.75
N GLU A 106 3.00 6.28 7.41
CA GLU A 106 4.35 5.89 7.80
C GLU A 106 4.55 5.99 9.31
N ARG A 107 4.05 7.05 9.96
CA ARG A 107 4.11 7.20 11.42
C ARG A 107 3.06 6.38 12.19
N ARG A 108 2.19 5.64 11.49
CA ARG A 108 1.14 4.80 12.12
C ARG A 108 0.25 5.58 13.08
N GLY A 109 -0.10 6.84 12.75
CA GLY A 109 -0.86 7.71 13.64
C GLY A 109 -0.12 8.19 14.90
N ARG A 110 1.12 7.70 15.16
CA ARG A 110 1.92 8.05 16.34
C ARG A 110 2.42 9.48 16.28
N GLY A 111 2.73 10.04 17.44
CA GLY A 111 3.44 11.32 17.56
C GLY A 111 4.87 11.21 17.04
N LEU A 112 5.42 12.35 16.60
CA LEU A 112 6.82 12.48 16.24
C LEU A 112 7.56 13.29 17.33
N HIS A 113 8.79 12.91 17.61
CA HIS A 113 9.70 13.61 18.52
C HIS A 113 11.09 13.73 17.88
N PRO A 114 11.91 14.69 18.32
CA PRO A 114 13.24 14.85 17.78
C PRO A 114 14.14 13.69 18.23
N VAL A 115 14.84 13.07 17.25
CA VAL A 115 15.69 11.89 17.48
C VAL A 115 17.17 12.15 17.24
N VAL A 116 17.51 13.05 16.30
CA VAL A 116 18.90 13.43 15.99
C VAL A 116 18.92 14.89 15.56
N ARG A 117 19.91 15.65 16.07
CA ARG A 117 20.29 16.97 15.53
C ARG A 117 21.56 16.83 14.72
N ILE A 118 21.57 17.38 13.52
CA ILE A 118 22.71 17.37 12.60
C ILE A 118 23.05 18.80 12.23
N THR A 119 24.28 19.21 12.56
CA THR A 119 24.85 20.45 12.04
C THR A 119 25.85 20.11 10.93
N THR A 120 25.83 20.86 9.83
CA THR A 120 26.64 20.58 8.65
C THR A 120 27.29 21.88 8.19
N THR A 121 28.61 21.88 8.04
CA THR A 121 29.32 22.90 7.28
C THR A 121 29.39 22.43 5.84
N ARG A 122 28.64 23.07 4.95
CA ARG A 122 28.49 22.68 3.55
C ARG A 122 29.24 23.62 2.62
N THR A 123 30.04 23.06 1.73
CA THR A 123 30.64 23.79 0.60
C THR A 123 30.04 23.25 -0.70
N VAL A 124 29.41 24.12 -1.47
CA VAL A 124 28.75 23.75 -2.71
C VAL A 124 29.65 24.04 -3.90
N THR A 125 29.71 23.10 -4.85
CA THR A 125 30.38 23.24 -6.14
C THR A 125 29.38 22.93 -7.25
N ARG A 126 29.05 23.92 -8.07
CA ARG A 126 28.22 23.72 -9.27
C ARG A 126 29.07 23.08 -10.37
N LEU A 127 28.53 22.04 -10.98
CA LEU A 127 29.17 21.30 -12.08
C LEU A 127 28.48 21.69 -13.39
N LEU A 128 29.25 22.27 -14.32
CA LEU A 128 28.71 22.93 -15.51
C LEU A 128 29.22 22.23 -16.78
N ASP A 129 28.40 22.20 -17.82
CA ASP A 129 28.73 21.71 -19.15
C ASP A 129 29.45 22.75 -20.04
N GLU A 130 29.54 22.49 -21.36
CA GLU A 130 30.21 23.37 -22.35
C GLU A 130 29.45 24.69 -22.56
N ASP A 131 28.13 24.70 -22.41
CA ASP A 131 27.27 25.87 -22.58
C ASP A 131 27.19 26.71 -21.29
N GLY A 132 27.73 26.17 -20.19
CA GLY A 132 27.70 26.79 -18.86
C GLY A 132 26.42 26.49 -18.11
N ASP A 133 25.62 25.54 -18.58
CA ASP A 133 24.42 25.07 -17.88
C ASP A 133 24.83 24.10 -16.77
N GLN A 134 24.11 24.16 -15.65
CA GLN A 134 24.36 23.27 -14.51
C GLN A 134 23.84 21.87 -14.82
N VAL A 135 24.72 20.87 -14.74
CA VAL A 135 24.37 19.43 -14.92
C VAL A 135 24.19 18.72 -13.59
N ALA A 136 24.92 19.17 -12.57
CA ALA A 136 24.81 18.64 -11.21
C ALA A 136 25.35 19.66 -10.19
N GLU A 137 25.10 19.36 -8.92
CA GLU A 137 25.70 20.05 -7.77
C GLU A 137 26.48 19.04 -6.92
N LEU A 138 27.65 19.43 -6.45
CA LEU A 138 28.44 18.70 -5.49
C LEU A 138 28.41 19.45 -4.16
N ALA A 139 27.91 18.80 -3.13
CA ALA A 139 27.94 19.28 -1.75
C ALA A 139 29.00 18.51 -0.95
N ASP A 140 30.02 19.22 -0.48
CA ASP A 140 31.04 18.70 0.44
C ASP A 140 30.65 19.06 1.86
N ASP A 141 30.28 18.06 2.65
CA ASP A 141 29.65 18.20 3.97
C ASP A 141 30.58 17.71 5.08
N LEU A 142 30.94 18.60 5.98
CA LEU A 142 31.45 18.22 7.31
C LEU A 142 30.28 18.15 8.27
N VAL A 143 29.97 16.95 8.72
CA VAL A 143 28.74 16.62 9.47
C VAL A 143 29.05 16.34 10.93
N HIS A 144 28.26 16.93 11.83
CA HIS A 144 28.24 16.64 13.27
C HIS A 144 26.84 16.20 13.65
N ALA A 145 26.68 14.96 14.12
CA ALA A 145 25.39 14.39 14.49
C ALA A 145 25.33 14.07 15.98
N GLN A 146 24.35 14.61 16.68
CA GLN A 146 24.05 14.34 18.09
C GLN A 146 22.71 13.62 18.18
N ARG A 147 22.69 12.41 18.75
CA ARG A 147 21.44 11.73 19.16
C ARG A 147 20.79 12.48 20.30
N LEU A 148 19.46 12.44 20.36
CA LEU A 148 18.65 13.17 21.34
C LEU A 148 17.88 12.24 22.30
N ASP A 149 18.14 10.93 22.26
CA ASP A 149 17.57 9.96 23.22
C ASP A 149 18.40 9.88 24.51
N ASP A 150 17.82 9.29 25.55
CA ASP A 150 18.43 9.20 26.91
C ASP A 150 19.74 8.39 26.94
N ASP A 151 19.93 7.48 25.96
CA ASP A 151 21.13 6.66 25.82
C ASP A 151 22.15 7.25 24.82
N ALA A 152 21.98 8.52 24.45
CA ALA A 152 22.84 9.19 23.49
C ALA A 152 24.29 9.34 24.02
N PRO A 153 25.32 9.11 23.17
CA PRO A 153 26.70 9.42 23.52
C PRO A 153 26.88 10.92 23.82
N GLU A 154 27.71 11.26 24.81
CA GLU A 154 28.01 12.67 25.10
C GLU A 154 28.72 13.39 23.97
N THR A 155 29.52 12.66 23.17
CA THR A 155 30.27 13.21 22.04
C THR A 155 29.53 13.00 20.74
N PRO A 156 29.27 14.08 19.96
CA PRO A 156 28.70 13.98 18.64
C PRO A 156 29.55 13.10 17.71
N ARG A 157 28.89 12.40 16.79
CA ARG A 157 29.57 11.74 15.69
C ARG A 157 29.95 12.75 14.63
N THR A 158 31.18 12.67 14.13
CA THR A 158 31.67 13.56 13.08
C THR A 158 32.15 12.71 11.90
N TRP A 159 31.79 13.14 10.68
CA TRP A 159 32.31 12.56 9.44
C TRP A 159 32.24 13.58 8.30
N ARG A 160 32.94 13.30 7.22
CA ARG A 160 32.87 14.05 5.99
C ARG A 160 32.27 13.17 4.91
N GLU A 161 31.35 13.70 4.14
CA GLU A 161 30.75 13.03 2.98
C GLU A 161 30.54 14.05 1.85
N VAL A 162 30.46 13.53 0.64
CA VAL A 162 30.17 14.32 -0.56
C VAL A 162 28.90 13.79 -1.19
N GLU A 163 27.91 14.67 -1.42
CA GLU A 163 26.71 14.37 -2.17
C GLU A 163 26.84 15.00 -3.56
N VAL A 164 26.54 14.23 -4.61
CA VAL A 164 26.39 14.76 -5.96
C VAL A 164 24.95 14.54 -6.38
N GLU A 165 24.26 15.63 -6.66
CA GLU A 165 22.85 15.67 -7.03
C GLU A 165 22.72 16.24 -8.45
N THR A 166 21.92 15.58 -9.31
CA THR A 166 21.64 16.09 -10.66
C THR A 166 20.60 17.20 -10.60
N VAL A 167 20.59 18.06 -11.62
CA VAL A 167 19.51 19.05 -11.74
C VAL A 167 18.17 18.38 -12.04
N ASP A 168 17.08 19.09 -11.71
CA ASP A 168 15.72 18.62 -11.96
C ASP A 168 15.50 18.24 -13.44
N GLY A 169 14.75 17.14 -13.65
CA GLY A 169 14.34 16.69 -14.98
C GLY A 169 15.40 15.92 -15.78
N VAL A 170 16.55 15.61 -15.17
CA VAL A 170 17.55 14.74 -15.81
C VAL A 170 17.01 13.31 -15.92
N ASP A 171 17.18 12.71 -17.10
CA ASP A 171 16.80 11.31 -17.32
C ASP A 171 17.64 10.37 -16.44
N ALA A 172 16.99 9.35 -15.86
CA ALA A 172 17.62 8.41 -14.93
C ALA A 172 18.81 7.67 -15.55
N GLN A 173 18.79 7.43 -16.87
CA GLN A 173 19.91 6.79 -17.57
C GLN A 173 21.11 7.74 -17.68
N VAL A 174 20.88 9.02 -17.96
CA VAL A 174 21.91 10.05 -18.01
C VAL A 174 22.55 10.24 -16.63
N ALA A 175 21.73 10.31 -15.57
CA ALA A 175 22.22 10.35 -14.19
C ALA A 175 23.05 9.11 -13.84
N HIS A 176 22.62 7.92 -14.26
CA HIS A 176 23.37 6.68 -14.04
C HIS A 176 24.73 6.70 -14.71
N GLU A 177 24.82 7.18 -15.94
CA GLU A 177 26.09 7.30 -16.69
C GLU A 177 27.03 8.32 -16.04
N LEU A 178 26.50 9.46 -15.59
CA LEU A 178 27.26 10.46 -14.84
C LEU A 178 27.83 9.86 -13.55
N PHE A 179 27.01 9.19 -12.74
CA PHE A 179 27.48 8.59 -11.49
C PHE A 179 28.48 7.46 -11.72
N ALA A 180 28.35 6.67 -12.77
CA ALA A 180 29.34 5.65 -13.13
C ALA A 180 30.71 6.27 -13.48
N ALA A 181 30.73 7.42 -14.16
CA ALA A 181 31.96 8.16 -14.46
C ALA A 181 32.56 8.79 -13.19
N LEU A 182 31.74 9.34 -12.30
CA LEU A 182 32.17 9.91 -11.02
C LEU A 182 32.73 8.86 -10.06
N ASP A 183 32.16 7.65 -10.01
CA ASP A 183 32.66 6.55 -9.18
C ASP A 183 34.15 6.27 -9.42
N GLY A 184 34.58 6.29 -10.68
CA GLY A 184 35.98 6.11 -11.03
C GLY A 184 36.89 7.22 -10.46
N ARG A 185 36.44 8.47 -10.55
CA ARG A 185 37.21 9.62 -10.04
C ARG A 185 37.29 9.67 -8.51
N PHE A 186 36.17 9.33 -7.83
CA PHE A 186 36.20 9.22 -6.39
C PHE A 186 37.05 8.07 -5.91
N ALA A 187 37.07 6.93 -6.62
CA ALA A 187 37.97 5.82 -6.31
C ALA A 187 39.46 6.18 -6.42
N ASP A 188 39.86 7.05 -7.37
CA ASP A 188 41.24 7.53 -7.55
C ASP A 188 41.78 8.28 -6.31
N VAL A 189 40.89 8.90 -5.52
CA VAL A 189 41.26 9.61 -4.26
C VAL A 189 40.95 8.79 -3.00
N GLY A 190 40.65 7.49 -3.16
CA GLY A 190 40.37 6.56 -2.06
C GLY A 190 38.97 6.73 -1.44
N ALA A 191 38.08 7.42 -2.14
CA ALA A 191 36.68 7.54 -1.78
C ALA A 191 35.80 6.50 -2.53
N GLY A 192 34.64 6.21 -2.03
CA GLY A 192 33.70 5.30 -2.68
C GLY A 192 32.25 5.60 -2.31
N PRO A 193 31.28 4.98 -2.98
CA PRO A 193 29.89 5.13 -2.60
C PRO A 193 29.69 4.85 -1.12
N ALA A 194 28.95 5.72 -0.45
CA ALA A 194 28.75 5.63 0.99
C ALA A 194 28.06 4.31 1.37
N ALA A 195 28.61 3.62 2.37
CA ALA A 195 28.04 2.39 2.88
C ALA A 195 26.63 2.61 3.51
N VAL A 196 26.40 3.83 4.01
CA VAL A 196 25.13 4.29 4.56
C VAL A 196 24.83 5.66 3.97
N ALA A 197 23.95 5.72 3.00
CA ALA A 197 23.64 6.95 2.24
C ALA A 197 22.79 7.99 3.01
N SER A 198 22.22 7.65 4.18
CA SER A 198 21.38 8.56 4.96
C SER A 198 22.15 9.13 6.15
N LYS A 199 22.28 10.48 6.22
CA LYS A 199 22.83 11.20 7.39
C LYS A 199 22.12 10.80 8.69
N LEU A 200 20.77 10.67 8.65
CA LEU A 200 19.99 10.23 9.80
C LEU A 200 20.38 8.80 10.25
N ALA A 201 20.49 7.85 9.32
CA ALA A 201 20.86 6.47 9.65
C ALA A 201 22.28 6.39 10.27
N ARG A 202 23.22 7.22 9.78
CA ARG A 202 24.56 7.34 10.39
C ARG A 202 24.49 7.96 11.79
N GLY A 203 23.69 9.00 11.95
CA GLY A 203 23.48 9.66 13.27
C GLY A 203 22.82 8.72 14.29
N LEU A 204 21.91 7.86 13.85
CA LEU A 204 21.22 6.86 14.69
C LEU A 204 22.05 5.62 14.98
N ALA A 205 23.24 5.45 14.42
CA ALA A 205 24.01 4.23 14.62
C ALA A 205 24.25 3.94 16.11
N GLY A 206 23.82 2.74 16.55
CA GLY A 206 23.84 2.31 17.96
C GLY A 206 22.62 2.76 18.78
N ALA A 207 21.61 3.38 18.16
CA ALA A 207 20.32 3.59 18.79
C ALA A 207 19.62 2.25 19.09
N PRO A 208 18.86 2.14 20.19
CA PRO A 208 18.05 0.96 20.48
C PRO A 208 16.81 0.95 19.59
N ALA A 209 16.99 0.56 18.33
CA ALA A 209 15.95 0.55 17.30
C ALA A 209 15.64 -0.88 16.83
N PRO A 210 14.77 -1.64 17.52
CA PRO A 210 14.45 -3.03 17.15
C PRO A 210 13.89 -3.16 15.73
N ARG A 211 13.18 -2.15 15.23
CA ARG A 211 12.63 -2.13 13.86
C ARG A 211 13.67 -2.00 12.75
N LEU A 212 14.87 -1.52 13.07
CA LEU A 212 15.97 -1.42 12.11
C LEU A 212 16.77 -2.74 11.99
N GLN A 213 16.49 -3.72 12.84
CA GLN A 213 17.12 -5.04 12.78
C GLN A 213 16.33 -5.94 11.83
N THR A 214 16.91 -6.26 10.69
CA THR A 214 16.33 -7.26 9.76
C THR A 214 16.52 -8.66 10.31
N ALA A 215 15.43 -9.41 10.49
CA ALA A 215 15.51 -10.82 10.83
C ALA A 215 15.97 -11.65 9.64
N GLU A 216 16.54 -12.82 9.92
CA GLU A 216 16.89 -13.79 8.87
C GLU A 216 15.64 -14.21 8.08
N LYS A 217 15.80 -14.29 6.78
CA LYS A 217 14.72 -14.74 5.89
C LYS A 217 14.46 -16.23 6.12
N PRO A 218 13.19 -16.69 6.21
CA PRO A 218 12.89 -18.10 6.33
C PRO A 218 13.53 -18.93 5.20
N ASP A 219 13.88 -20.19 5.49
CA ASP A 219 14.55 -21.09 4.57
C ASP A 219 13.76 -21.32 3.27
N LYS A 220 14.48 -21.51 2.18
CA LYS A 220 13.88 -21.89 0.89
C LYS A 220 13.15 -23.24 1.02
N GLY A 221 12.00 -23.36 0.37
CA GLY A 221 11.18 -24.59 0.38
C GLY A 221 10.22 -24.69 1.58
N THR A 222 10.21 -23.72 2.49
CA THR A 222 9.23 -23.64 3.59
C THR A 222 8.01 -22.82 3.20
N THR A 223 6.88 -23.12 3.81
CA THR A 223 5.65 -22.31 3.69
C THR A 223 5.88 -20.88 4.19
N ALA A 224 6.62 -20.71 5.28
CA ALA A 224 7.00 -19.38 5.80
C ALA A 224 7.64 -18.51 4.73
N ARG A 225 8.55 -19.07 3.92
CA ARG A 225 9.21 -18.33 2.83
C ARG A 225 8.21 -17.86 1.76
N VAL A 226 7.22 -18.70 1.43
CA VAL A 226 6.16 -18.35 0.46
C VAL A 226 5.29 -17.24 1.02
N LEU A 227 4.82 -17.36 2.27
CA LEU A 227 3.97 -16.37 2.93
C LEU A 227 4.65 -15.01 3.05
N VAL A 228 5.90 -14.96 3.55
CA VAL A 228 6.66 -13.72 3.69
C VAL A 228 6.85 -13.02 2.33
N LYS A 229 7.17 -13.79 1.27
CA LYS A 229 7.31 -13.24 -0.08
C LYS A 229 5.99 -12.65 -0.59
N ARG A 230 4.88 -13.34 -0.35
CA ARG A 230 3.55 -12.90 -0.80
C ARG A 230 3.07 -11.68 -0.01
N LEU A 231 3.16 -11.71 1.32
CA LEU A 231 2.79 -10.60 2.19
C LEU A 231 3.60 -9.33 1.88
N ARG A 232 4.90 -9.45 1.58
CA ARG A 232 5.71 -8.31 1.15
C ARG A 232 5.15 -7.66 -0.11
N LYS A 233 4.78 -8.44 -1.13
CA LYS A 233 4.18 -7.93 -2.35
C LYS A 233 2.83 -7.24 -2.07
N LEU A 234 1.98 -7.85 -1.25
CA LEU A 234 0.67 -7.32 -0.90
C LEU A 234 0.78 -6.04 -0.07
N ARG A 235 1.70 -5.99 0.91
CA ARG A 235 1.98 -4.78 1.70
C ARG A 235 2.39 -3.62 0.79
N THR A 236 3.32 -3.84 -0.15
CA THR A 236 3.73 -2.80 -1.09
C THR A 236 2.57 -2.30 -1.93
N ALA A 237 1.75 -3.22 -2.47
CA ALA A 237 0.56 -2.85 -3.24
C ALA A 237 -0.44 -2.07 -2.39
N LEU A 238 -0.72 -2.54 -1.16
CA LEU A 238 -1.63 -1.88 -0.22
C LEU A 238 -1.20 -0.45 0.08
N LEU A 239 0.08 -0.21 0.38
CA LEU A 239 0.61 1.14 0.68
C LEU A 239 0.50 2.09 -0.52
N THR A 240 0.69 1.59 -1.75
CA THR A 240 0.49 2.39 -2.97
C THR A 240 -0.98 2.73 -3.19
N GLN A 241 -1.88 1.75 -3.02
CA GLN A 241 -3.31 1.90 -3.24
C GLN A 241 -3.96 2.80 -2.17
N GLU A 242 -3.57 2.66 -0.91
CA GLU A 242 -4.13 3.45 0.18
C GLU A 242 -3.82 4.95 0.04
N ALA A 243 -2.60 5.31 -0.40
CA ALA A 243 -2.22 6.68 -0.64
C ALA A 243 -3.13 7.35 -1.69
N ARG A 244 -3.47 6.63 -2.77
CA ARG A 244 -4.41 7.10 -3.80
C ARG A 244 -5.84 7.20 -3.27
N LEU A 245 -6.32 6.16 -2.59
CA LEU A 245 -7.67 6.17 -2.02
C LEU A 245 -7.86 7.31 -1.02
N ARG A 246 -6.85 7.64 -0.21
CA ARG A 246 -6.89 8.79 0.69
C ARG A 246 -6.97 10.13 -0.04
N SER A 247 -6.34 10.26 -1.20
CA SER A 247 -6.43 11.46 -2.04
C SER A 247 -7.74 11.56 -2.83
N GLY A 248 -8.63 10.55 -2.73
CA GLY A 248 -9.88 10.46 -3.45
C GLY A 248 -9.77 9.87 -4.86
N ASP A 249 -8.60 9.36 -5.24
CA ASP A 249 -8.40 8.63 -6.50
C ASP A 249 -8.91 7.20 -6.36
N THR A 250 -10.00 6.87 -7.04
CA THR A 250 -10.66 5.56 -7.00
C THR A 250 -10.23 4.62 -8.14
N THR A 251 -9.26 5.02 -8.96
CA THR A 251 -8.82 4.26 -10.14
C THR A 251 -8.43 2.81 -9.79
N ASP A 252 -7.78 2.62 -8.64
CA ASP A 252 -7.28 1.32 -8.18
C ASP A 252 -8.24 0.61 -7.19
N LEU A 253 -9.46 1.10 -7.00
CA LEU A 253 -10.39 0.60 -5.97
C LEU A 253 -10.62 -0.92 -6.06
N ARG A 254 -10.79 -1.45 -7.27
CA ARG A 254 -10.94 -2.89 -7.48
C ARG A 254 -9.69 -3.66 -7.08
N GLN A 255 -8.51 -3.17 -7.46
CA GLN A 255 -7.24 -3.81 -7.10
C GLN A 255 -6.99 -3.75 -5.60
N ALA A 256 -7.41 -2.66 -4.95
CA ALA A 256 -7.34 -2.53 -3.49
C ALA A 256 -8.24 -3.56 -2.79
N ALA A 257 -9.45 -3.79 -3.30
CA ALA A 257 -10.34 -4.83 -2.79
C ALA A 257 -9.73 -6.24 -2.95
N ASP A 258 -9.14 -6.54 -4.11
CA ASP A 258 -8.46 -7.82 -4.36
C ASP A 258 -7.27 -7.99 -3.42
N THR A 259 -6.47 -6.94 -3.21
CA THR A 259 -5.32 -6.94 -2.28
C THR A 259 -5.76 -7.18 -0.84
N ALA A 260 -6.81 -6.47 -0.39
CA ALA A 260 -7.34 -6.61 0.97
C ALA A 260 -7.91 -8.01 1.23
N LEU A 261 -8.68 -8.56 0.28
CA LEU A 261 -9.22 -9.92 0.34
C LEU A 261 -8.11 -10.98 0.44
N GLU A 262 -7.01 -10.81 -0.30
CA GLU A 262 -5.90 -11.74 -0.24
C GLU A 262 -5.12 -11.64 1.08
N ILE A 263 -4.92 -10.43 1.62
CA ILE A 263 -4.34 -10.25 2.95
C ILE A 263 -5.22 -10.96 3.99
N ALA A 264 -6.53 -10.73 3.97
CA ALA A 264 -7.47 -11.38 4.88
C ALA A 264 -7.45 -12.91 4.75
N ALA A 265 -7.37 -13.43 3.52
CA ALA A 265 -7.27 -14.87 3.26
C ALA A 265 -5.98 -15.47 3.82
N ILE A 266 -4.85 -14.75 3.73
CA ILE A 266 -3.58 -15.19 4.32
C ILE A 266 -3.62 -15.13 5.84
N MET A 267 -4.07 -14.03 6.41
CA MET A 267 -4.12 -13.85 7.87
C MET A 267 -5.03 -14.88 8.54
N GLY A 268 -6.18 -15.18 7.94
CA GLY A 268 -7.12 -16.19 8.42
C GLY A 268 -6.70 -17.63 8.07
N GLY A 269 -6.50 -17.92 6.78
CA GLY A 269 -6.27 -19.28 6.29
C GLY A 269 -4.90 -19.87 6.69
N TYR A 270 -3.92 -19.03 6.99
CA TYR A 270 -2.60 -19.44 7.49
C TYR A 270 -2.34 -19.01 8.93
N ARG A 271 -3.40 -18.82 9.72
CA ARG A 271 -3.29 -18.41 11.13
C ARG A 271 -2.28 -19.27 11.94
N PRO A 272 -2.18 -20.61 11.75
CA PRO A 272 -1.18 -21.43 12.44
C PRO A 272 0.27 -21.13 12.05
N ALA A 273 0.51 -20.39 10.96
CA ALA A 273 1.86 -20.00 10.55
C ALA A 273 2.48 -18.91 11.42
N PHE A 274 1.66 -18.16 12.12
CA PHE A 274 2.05 -17.00 12.92
C PHE A 274 1.99 -17.34 14.41
N ALA A 275 2.89 -16.76 15.21
CA ALA A 275 2.83 -16.90 16.66
C ALA A 275 1.50 -16.36 17.21
N ALA A 276 0.92 -17.06 18.19
CA ALA A 276 -0.34 -16.63 18.80
C ALA A 276 -0.15 -15.30 19.57
N GLY A 277 -1.19 -14.45 19.54
CA GLY A 277 -1.20 -13.19 20.27
C GLY A 277 -2.35 -12.30 19.86
N ASP A 278 -2.88 -11.51 20.81
CA ASP A 278 -4.04 -10.62 20.61
C ASP A 278 -3.83 -9.60 19.47
N ALA A 279 -2.59 -9.11 19.31
CA ALA A 279 -2.27 -8.15 18.24
C ALA A 279 -2.48 -8.76 16.83
N LEU A 280 -2.14 -10.03 16.65
CA LEU A 280 -2.34 -10.70 15.38
C LEU A 280 -3.81 -11.01 15.13
N ASP A 281 -4.56 -11.35 16.18
CA ASP A 281 -6.00 -11.59 16.06
C ASP A 281 -6.73 -10.29 15.66
N ARG A 282 -6.42 -9.16 16.30
CA ARG A 282 -6.93 -7.84 15.87
C ARG A 282 -6.52 -7.48 14.45
N ALA A 283 -5.30 -7.77 14.05
CA ALA A 283 -4.84 -7.53 12.68
C ALA A 283 -5.59 -8.40 11.65
N ALA A 284 -5.93 -9.63 11.99
CA ALA A 284 -6.75 -10.48 11.14
C ALA A 284 -8.17 -9.93 11.01
N GLU A 285 -8.79 -9.50 12.11
CA GLU A 285 -10.11 -8.82 12.10
C GLU A 285 -10.06 -7.52 11.28
N ALA A 286 -8.99 -6.74 11.41
CA ALA A 286 -8.79 -5.53 10.63
C ALA A 286 -8.61 -5.81 9.13
N ALA A 287 -7.93 -6.90 8.77
CA ALA A 287 -7.81 -7.33 7.38
C ALA A 287 -9.18 -7.73 6.79
N ASP A 288 -10.01 -8.41 7.57
CA ASP A 288 -11.37 -8.73 7.18
C ASP A 288 -12.23 -7.47 7.01
N GLY A 289 -12.13 -6.52 7.94
CA GLY A 289 -12.83 -5.23 7.84
C GLY A 289 -12.40 -4.41 6.62
N LEU A 290 -11.11 -4.36 6.33
CA LEU A 290 -10.58 -3.71 5.13
C LEU A 290 -11.12 -4.37 3.85
N ALA A 291 -11.11 -5.70 3.80
CA ALA A 291 -11.65 -6.46 2.67
C ALA A 291 -13.15 -6.19 2.47
N GLU A 292 -13.92 -6.11 3.56
CA GLU A 292 -15.35 -5.81 3.48
C GLU A 292 -15.63 -4.40 2.92
N VAL A 293 -15.00 -3.35 3.48
CA VAL A 293 -15.28 -1.97 3.03
C VAL A 293 -14.81 -1.73 1.60
N THR A 294 -13.65 -2.29 1.21
CA THR A 294 -13.13 -2.16 -0.16
C THR A 294 -13.93 -2.97 -1.18
N ALA A 295 -14.38 -4.18 -0.84
CA ALA A 295 -15.24 -4.99 -1.71
C ALA A 295 -16.60 -4.31 -1.94
N ARG A 296 -17.19 -3.71 -0.90
CA ARG A 296 -18.43 -2.93 -1.01
C ARG A 296 -18.27 -1.74 -1.93
N ALA A 297 -17.17 -1.00 -1.82
CA ALA A 297 -16.89 0.14 -2.67
C ALA A 297 -16.62 -0.29 -4.13
N ALA A 298 -15.87 -1.37 -4.35
CA ALA A 298 -15.63 -1.93 -5.68
C ALA A 298 -16.91 -2.44 -6.35
N LEU A 299 -17.82 -3.04 -5.57
CA LEU A 299 -19.15 -3.43 -6.06
C LEU A 299 -20.01 -2.22 -6.43
N ALA A 300 -19.99 -1.16 -5.60
CA ALA A 300 -20.71 0.07 -5.90
C ALA A 300 -20.19 0.74 -7.19
N GLU A 301 -18.88 0.76 -7.41
CA GLU A 301 -18.27 1.23 -8.67
C GLU A 301 -18.71 0.39 -9.88
N TYR A 302 -18.71 -0.94 -9.74
CA TYR A 302 -19.22 -1.84 -10.79
C TYR A 302 -20.67 -1.55 -11.15
N LEU A 303 -21.52 -1.24 -10.17
CA LEU A 303 -22.94 -0.92 -10.38
C LEU A 303 -23.15 0.40 -11.12
N VAL A 304 -22.30 1.41 -10.91
CA VAL A 304 -22.35 2.69 -11.66
C VAL A 304 -22.27 2.44 -13.16
N ASP A 305 -21.35 1.56 -13.58
CA ASP A 305 -21.16 1.26 -15.01
C ASP A 305 -22.21 0.34 -15.61
N ARG A 306 -22.71 -0.61 -14.84
CA ARG A 306 -23.49 -1.73 -15.34
C ARG A 306 -25.00 -1.61 -15.13
N LEU A 307 -25.42 -0.96 -14.03
CA LEU A 307 -26.82 -0.95 -13.65
C LEU A 307 -27.74 -0.19 -14.62
N PRO A 308 -27.33 0.93 -15.23
CA PRO A 308 -28.18 1.68 -16.15
C PRO A 308 -28.37 1.01 -17.53
N ARG A 309 -27.71 -0.13 -17.77
CA ARG A 309 -27.72 -0.82 -19.08
C ARG A 309 -28.41 -2.17 -18.99
N ALA A 310 -29.24 -2.47 -19.97
CA ALA A 310 -29.79 -3.82 -20.15
C ALA A 310 -28.77 -4.72 -20.88
N SER A 311 -28.96 -6.03 -20.76
CA SER A 311 -28.08 -7.04 -21.37
C SER A 311 -28.27 -7.14 -22.91
N SER A 312 -29.40 -6.72 -23.44
CA SER A 312 -29.66 -6.71 -24.89
C SER A 312 -29.99 -5.30 -25.40
N PRO A 313 -29.59 -4.95 -26.64
CA PRO A 313 -29.94 -3.66 -27.23
C PRO A 313 -31.45 -3.39 -27.28
N ALA A 314 -32.26 -4.41 -27.55
CA ALA A 314 -33.72 -4.26 -27.64
C ALA A 314 -34.35 -3.94 -26.25
N GLN A 315 -33.85 -4.50 -25.18
CA GLN A 315 -34.27 -4.14 -23.83
C GLN A 315 -33.72 -2.76 -23.43
N ASP A 316 -32.52 -2.44 -23.87
CA ASP A 316 -31.87 -1.17 -23.56
C ASP A 316 -32.66 0.02 -24.16
N GLU A 317 -33.25 -0.12 -25.37
CA GLU A 317 -34.12 0.87 -25.99
C GLU A 317 -35.43 1.12 -25.20
N LEU A 318 -35.85 0.18 -24.36
CA LEU A 318 -37.04 0.32 -23.51
C LEU A 318 -36.82 1.14 -22.24
N VAL A 319 -35.59 1.44 -21.91
CA VAL A 319 -35.21 2.22 -20.71
C VAL A 319 -35.06 3.68 -21.11
N ASP A 320 -35.92 4.54 -20.60
CA ASP A 320 -35.87 5.98 -20.90
C ASP A 320 -34.70 6.70 -20.22
N ALA A 321 -34.38 7.89 -20.73
CA ALA A 321 -33.24 8.69 -20.27
C ALA A 321 -33.38 9.12 -18.79
N MET A 322 -34.60 9.44 -18.33
CA MET A 322 -34.85 9.87 -16.96
C MET A 322 -34.60 8.73 -15.98
N THR A 323 -35.09 7.52 -16.30
CA THR A 323 -34.80 6.30 -15.52
C THR A 323 -33.28 6.07 -15.40
N ARG A 324 -32.54 6.21 -16.51
CA ARG A 324 -31.07 6.05 -16.49
C ARG A 324 -30.37 7.09 -15.60
N GLU A 325 -30.74 8.36 -15.73
CA GLU A 325 -30.16 9.44 -14.92
C GLU A 325 -30.38 9.20 -13.43
N ARG A 326 -31.58 8.77 -13.04
CA ARG A 326 -31.90 8.47 -11.63
C ARG A 326 -31.10 7.29 -11.11
N ILE A 327 -30.98 6.22 -11.87
CA ILE A 327 -30.17 5.07 -11.50
C ILE A 327 -28.70 5.50 -11.36
N LEU A 328 -28.18 6.29 -12.28
CA LEU A 328 -26.82 6.82 -12.21
C LEU A 328 -26.61 7.71 -11.01
N ALA A 329 -27.54 8.60 -10.69
CA ALA A 329 -27.44 9.45 -9.52
C ALA A 329 -27.41 8.62 -8.22
N ALA A 330 -28.34 7.68 -8.06
CA ALA A 330 -28.43 6.82 -6.88
C ALA A 330 -27.21 5.91 -6.71
N THR A 331 -26.69 5.35 -7.81
CA THR A 331 -25.51 4.46 -7.76
C THR A 331 -24.25 5.25 -7.48
N ARG A 332 -24.07 6.47 -8.04
CA ARG A 332 -22.96 7.37 -7.73
C ARG A 332 -22.95 7.79 -6.28
N GLU A 333 -24.10 8.17 -5.72
CA GLU A 333 -24.22 8.51 -4.30
C GLU A 333 -23.82 7.34 -3.40
N ARG A 334 -24.27 6.12 -3.72
CA ARG A 334 -23.89 4.90 -2.99
C ARG A 334 -22.38 4.60 -3.11
N ARG A 335 -21.80 4.76 -4.31
CA ARG A 335 -20.35 4.63 -4.54
C ARG A 335 -19.60 5.64 -3.69
N ASP A 336 -19.96 6.91 -3.74
CA ASP A 336 -19.29 7.99 -3.02
C ASP A 336 -19.34 7.77 -1.50
N GLN A 337 -20.49 7.26 -0.98
CA GLN A 337 -20.59 6.87 0.42
C GLN A 337 -19.66 5.70 0.75
N SER A 338 -19.62 4.65 -0.07
CA SER A 338 -18.74 3.50 0.15
C SER A 338 -17.26 3.88 0.09
N VAL A 339 -16.88 4.82 -0.78
CA VAL A 339 -15.51 5.36 -0.83
C VAL A 339 -15.17 6.13 0.43
N ARG A 340 -16.11 6.95 0.96
CA ARG A 340 -15.91 7.61 2.25
C ARG A 340 -15.71 6.61 3.39
N ASP A 341 -16.45 5.50 3.39
CA ASP A 341 -16.30 4.45 4.40
C ASP A 341 -14.90 3.80 4.33
N VAL A 342 -14.36 3.59 3.11
CA VAL A 342 -12.97 3.14 2.91
C VAL A 342 -12.00 4.16 3.49
N VAL A 343 -12.15 5.44 3.18
CA VAL A 343 -11.26 6.50 3.68
C VAL A 343 -11.30 6.58 5.21
N VAL A 344 -12.49 6.47 5.82
CA VAL A 344 -12.64 6.42 7.28
C VAL A 344 -11.90 5.22 7.87
N PHE A 345 -12.03 4.03 7.25
CA PHE A 345 -11.32 2.84 7.69
C PHE A 345 -9.79 3.01 7.63
N LEU A 346 -9.28 3.58 6.54
CA LEU A 346 -7.85 3.84 6.35
C LEU A 346 -7.27 4.85 7.36
N HIS A 347 -8.10 5.66 8.02
CA HIS A 347 -7.69 6.55 9.11
C HIS A 347 -7.90 5.94 10.50
N GLY A 348 -8.51 4.76 10.58
CA GLY A 348 -8.80 4.07 11.83
C GLY A 348 -7.61 3.31 12.42
N GLU A 349 -7.61 3.16 13.75
CA GLU A 349 -6.62 2.35 14.47
C GLU A 349 -6.52 0.90 13.95
N PRO A 350 -7.62 0.19 13.59
CA PRO A 350 -7.53 -1.15 13.05
C PRO A 350 -6.65 -1.26 11.80
N PHE A 351 -6.72 -0.29 10.89
CA PHE A 351 -5.85 -0.27 9.71
C PHE A 351 -4.38 -0.10 10.05
N LEU A 352 -4.08 0.77 11.03
CA LEU A 352 -2.70 1.00 11.48
C LEU A 352 -2.13 -0.24 12.19
N GLU A 353 -2.93 -0.93 13.00
CA GLU A 353 -2.56 -2.22 13.61
C GLU A 353 -2.30 -3.31 12.55
N LEU A 354 -3.12 -3.35 11.49
CA LEU A 354 -2.89 -4.26 10.35
C LEU A 354 -1.54 -3.98 9.67
N LEU A 355 -1.22 -2.71 9.42
CA LEU A 355 0.06 -2.34 8.81
C LEU A 355 1.25 -2.72 9.71
N ASP A 356 1.15 -2.52 11.03
CA ASP A 356 2.18 -2.95 11.98
C ASP A 356 2.38 -4.48 11.95
N ALA A 357 1.29 -5.24 11.93
CA ALA A 357 1.36 -6.70 11.84
C ALA A 357 1.95 -7.18 10.50
N LEU A 358 1.64 -6.52 9.40
CA LEU A 358 2.23 -6.80 8.09
C LEU A 358 3.73 -6.49 8.05
N ASP A 359 4.15 -5.38 8.66
CA ASP A 359 5.57 -5.04 8.80
C ASP A 359 6.31 -6.10 9.62
N ASP A 360 5.75 -6.52 10.75
CA ASP A 360 6.34 -7.55 11.59
C ASP A 360 6.43 -8.90 10.86
N ALA A 361 5.37 -9.31 10.17
CA ALA A 361 5.37 -10.55 9.40
C ALA A 361 6.36 -10.57 8.23
N VAL A 362 6.66 -9.41 7.65
CA VAL A 362 7.55 -9.28 6.47
C VAL A 362 9.01 -9.04 6.86
N GLU A 363 9.27 -8.14 7.81
CA GLU A 363 10.63 -7.71 8.15
C GLU A 363 11.22 -8.49 9.32
N ARG A 364 10.37 -9.01 10.22
CA ARG A 364 10.78 -9.78 11.40
C ARG A 364 9.98 -11.07 11.53
N PRO A 365 9.97 -11.92 10.48
CA PRO A 365 9.17 -13.12 10.50
C PRO A 365 9.58 -14.05 11.65
N ALA A 366 8.61 -14.44 12.47
CA ALA A 366 8.75 -15.41 13.53
C ALA A 366 7.86 -16.65 13.22
N PRO A 367 8.26 -17.49 12.25
CA PRO A 367 7.42 -18.58 11.79
C PRO A 367 7.32 -19.67 12.85
N THR A 368 6.12 -20.23 13.01
CA THR A 368 5.92 -21.42 13.84
C THR A 368 6.50 -22.67 13.17
N ALA A 369 6.63 -23.76 13.94
CA ALA A 369 7.05 -25.06 13.40
C ALA A 369 6.13 -25.56 12.27
N TRP A 370 4.84 -25.17 12.29
CA TRP A 370 3.89 -25.49 11.23
C TRP A 370 4.27 -24.83 9.89
N ALA A 371 4.67 -23.55 9.94
CA ALA A 371 5.07 -22.79 8.75
C ALA A 371 6.45 -23.17 8.19
N LEU A 372 7.30 -23.80 8.99
CA LEU A 372 8.58 -24.36 8.53
C LEU A 372 8.43 -25.63 7.68
N ARG A 373 7.24 -26.21 7.64
CA ARG A 373 6.93 -27.37 6.78
C ARG A 373 6.86 -26.95 5.30
N SER A 374 7.03 -27.94 4.42
CA SER A 374 6.90 -27.70 2.98
C SER A 374 5.46 -27.28 2.57
N PRO A 375 5.27 -26.49 1.51
CA PRO A 375 3.95 -26.07 1.02
C PRO A 375 2.98 -27.24 0.79
N LYS A 376 3.46 -28.37 0.24
CA LYS A 376 2.63 -29.57 0.02
C LYS A 376 2.07 -30.18 1.30
N LYS A 377 2.84 -30.16 2.40
CA LYS A 377 2.37 -30.69 3.69
C LYS A 377 1.36 -29.76 4.34
N VAL A 378 1.59 -28.44 4.23
CA VAL A 378 0.66 -27.43 4.75
C VAL A 378 -0.63 -27.39 3.94
N ALA A 379 -0.56 -27.57 2.63
CA ALA A 379 -1.74 -27.63 1.76
C ALA A 379 -2.70 -28.78 2.13
N GLN A 380 -2.20 -29.88 2.70
CA GLN A 380 -3.06 -30.96 3.19
C GLN A 380 -3.91 -30.51 4.38
N ASP A 381 -3.31 -29.80 5.34
CA ASP A 381 -4.01 -29.27 6.51
C ASP A 381 -5.04 -28.21 6.09
N VAL A 382 -4.62 -27.23 5.28
CA VAL A 382 -5.48 -26.16 4.74
C VAL A 382 -6.65 -26.75 3.95
N GLY A 383 -6.41 -27.71 3.07
CA GLY A 383 -7.46 -28.36 2.29
C GLY A 383 -8.46 -29.14 3.13
N ALA A 384 -8.01 -29.74 4.24
CA ALA A 384 -8.87 -30.45 5.19
C ALA A 384 -9.81 -29.51 5.95
N GLU A 385 -9.38 -28.27 6.20
CA GLU A 385 -10.17 -27.22 6.89
C GLU A 385 -11.11 -26.50 5.92
N VAL A 386 -10.60 -26.08 4.78
CA VAL A 386 -11.34 -25.30 3.78
C VAL A 386 -12.53 -26.06 3.19
N LYS A 387 -12.34 -27.33 2.86
CA LYS A 387 -13.35 -28.10 2.12
C LYS A 387 -14.66 -28.31 2.87
N PRO A 388 -14.70 -28.71 4.16
CA PRO A 388 -15.96 -28.85 4.91
C PRO A 388 -16.67 -27.50 5.08
N HIS A 389 -15.92 -26.44 5.38
CA HIS A 389 -16.46 -25.10 5.61
C HIS A 389 -17.16 -24.53 4.37
N VAL A 390 -16.49 -24.60 3.21
CA VAL A 390 -17.08 -24.19 1.93
C VAL A 390 -18.33 -24.99 1.62
N ARG A 391 -18.31 -26.33 1.83
CA ARG A 391 -19.49 -27.17 1.63
C ARG A 391 -20.68 -26.79 2.49
N GLU A 392 -20.45 -26.47 3.74
CA GLU A 392 -21.52 -26.10 4.68
C GLU A 392 -22.21 -24.80 4.24
N LEU A 393 -21.41 -23.75 3.99
CA LEU A 393 -21.92 -22.44 3.59
C LEU A 393 -22.64 -22.47 2.24
N VAL A 394 -22.13 -23.26 1.33
CA VAL A 394 -22.78 -23.45 0.04
C VAL A 394 -24.09 -24.20 0.15
N ARG A 395 -24.15 -25.24 0.96
CA ARG A 395 -25.44 -25.91 1.23
C ARG A 395 -26.45 -24.96 1.86
N ALA A 396 -26.01 -24.08 2.77
CA ALA A 396 -26.87 -23.05 3.34
C ALA A 396 -27.40 -22.07 2.29
N ALA A 397 -26.55 -21.65 1.33
CA ALA A 397 -26.93 -20.74 0.24
C ALA A 397 -27.88 -21.37 -0.81
N VAL A 398 -28.01 -22.69 -0.81
CA VAL A 398 -28.85 -23.46 -1.76
C VAL A 398 -30.09 -24.05 -1.07
N ALA A 399 -30.20 -23.94 0.25
CA ALA A 399 -31.35 -24.46 0.97
C ALA A 399 -32.56 -23.53 0.79
N ASP A 400 -33.73 -24.13 0.57
CA ASP A 400 -34.99 -23.38 0.53
C ASP A 400 -35.22 -22.71 1.88
N ASP A 401 -35.38 -21.38 1.86
CA ASP A 401 -35.76 -20.61 3.03
C ASP A 401 -37.29 -20.70 3.27
N THR A 402 -37.64 -21.07 4.48
CA THR A 402 -39.03 -21.23 4.93
C THR A 402 -39.64 -19.97 5.58
N SER A 403 -38.99 -18.81 5.40
CA SER A 403 -39.48 -17.54 5.94
C SER A 403 -40.87 -17.16 5.46
N ASP A 404 -41.65 -16.47 6.32
CA ASP A 404 -43.09 -16.22 6.10
C ASP A 404 -43.35 -15.21 4.97
N THR A 405 -42.43 -14.27 4.70
CA THR A 405 -42.59 -13.25 3.66
C THR A 405 -41.56 -13.36 2.53
N ALA A 406 -41.97 -12.89 1.34
CA ALA A 406 -41.06 -12.85 0.18
C ALA A 406 -39.81 -11.95 0.43
N ALA A 407 -39.96 -10.86 1.17
CA ALA A 407 -38.89 -9.94 1.50
C ALA A 407 -37.87 -10.57 2.47
N GLU A 408 -38.34 -11.34 3.46
CA GLU A 408 -37.49 -12.07 4.40
C GLU A 408 -36.68 -13.16 3.67
N ARG A 409 -37.35 -13.93 2.79
CA ARG A 409 -36.66 -14.94 1.94
C ARG A 409 -35.58 -14.35 1.09
N GLU A 410 -35.84 -13.21 0.44
CA GLU A 410 -34.84 -12.55 -0.39
C GLU A 410 -33.68 -11.99 0.41
N ALA A 411 -33.95 -11.42 1.61
CA ALA A 411 -32.87 -10.95 2.48
C ALA A 411 -32.00 -12.11 2.99
N ALA A 412 -32.61 -13.23 3.33
CA ALA A 412 -31.91 -14.45 3.75
C ALA A 412 -31.09 -15.06 2.60
N ASP A 413 -31.67 -15.18 1.39
CA ASP A 413 -30.94 -15.66 0.19
C ASP A 413 -29.71 -14.79 -0.13
N ARG A 414 -29.85 -13.47 -0.03
CA ARG A 414 -28.73 -12.55 -0.23
C ARG A 414 -27.65 -12.77 0.83
N ALA A 415 -27.99 -12.81 2.11
CA ALA A 415 -27.04 -12.99 3.19
C ALA A 415 -26.28 -14.33 3.10
N THR A 416 -26.99 -15.43 2.81
CA THR A 416 -26.39 -16.76 2.65
C THR A 416 -25.51 -16.85 1.40
N THR A 417 -25.93 -16.22 0.30
CA THR A 417 -25.13 -16.11 -0.93
C THR A 417 -23.85 -15.33 -0.71
N GLU A 418 -23.91 -14.19 -0.01
CA GLU A 418 -22.72 -13.40 0.35
C GLU A 418 -21.75 -14.18 1.24
N ALA A 419 -22.25 -14.87 2.26
CA ALA A 419 -21.44 -15.71 3.13
C ALA A 419 -20.74 -16.85 2.36
N ALA A 420 -21.46 -17.50 1.46
CA ALA A 420 -20.92 -18.55 0.61
C ALA A 420 -19.87 -18.00 -0.36
N TRP A 421 -20.11 -16.85 -0.95
CA TRP A 421 -19.15 -16.15 -1.82
C TRP A 421 -17.88 -15.77 -1.07
N GLN A 422 -18.00 -15.14 0.10
CA GLN A 422 -16.84 -14.76 0.91
C GLN A 422 -16.00 -15.96 1.29
N ALA A 423 -16.62 -17.05 1.78
CA ALA A 423 -15.91 -18.26 2.14
C ALA A 423 -15.21 -18.90 0.93
N THR A 424 -15.88 -18.96 -0.23
CA THR A 424 -15.32 -19.56 -1.44
C THR A 424 -14.18 -18.73 -2.01
N MET A 425 -14.31 -17.39 -2.00
CA MET A 425 -13.24 -16.47 -2.40
C MET A 425 -12.03 -16.57 -1.47
N ARG A 426 -12.24 -16.61 -0.14
CA ARG A 426 -11.16 -16.82 0.82
C ARG A 426 -10.47 -18.16 0.61
N ALA A 427 -11.23 -19.22 0.41
CA ALA A 427 -10.70 -20.57 0.12
C ALA A 427 -9.83 -20.55 -1.15
N ARG A 428 -10.31 -19.94 -2.24
CA ARG A 428 -9.57 -19.77 -3.49
C ARG A 428 -8.26 -19.04 -3.24
N LEU A 429 -8.32 -17.84 -2.66
CA LEU A 429 -7.14 -17.01 -2.41
C LEU A 429 -6.13 -17.69 -1.46
N THR A 430 -6.63 -18.37 -0.42
CA THR A 430 -5.77 -19.17 0.48
C THR A 430 -5.04 -20.26 -0.31
N MET A 431 -5.72 -20.96 -1.21
CA MET A 431 -5.08 -22.00 -2.03
C MET A 431 -4.08 -21.40 -3.04
N ASP A 432 -4.40 -20.27 -3.67
CA ASP A 432 -3.55 -19.60 -4.68
C ASP A 432 -2.19 -19.16 -4.12
N VAL A 433 -2.10 -18.88 -2.81
CA VAL A 433 -0.84 -18.51 -2.13
C VAL A 433 0.22 -19.58 -2.23
N LEU A 434 -0.15 -20.86 -2.07
CA LEU A 434 0.78 -22.00 -2.17
C LEU A 434 0.95 -22.51 -3.60
N GLY A 435 0.09 -22.08 -4.51
CA GLY A 435 0.07 -22.47 -5.93
C GLY A 435 -0.76 -23.73 -6.18
N ASP A 436 -1.19 -23.91 -7.40
CA ASP A 436 -2.04 -24.99 -7.89
C ASP A 436 -1.40 -26.39 -7.75
N ASP A 437 -0.07 -26.47 -7.83
CA ASP A 437 0.70 -27.71 -7.61
C ASP A 437 0.68 -28.22 -6.18
N ALA A 438 0.30 -27.40 -5.21
CA ALA A 438 0.26 -27.79 -3.79
C ALA A 438 -1.03 -28.52 -3.42
N PHE A 439 -2.12 -28.27 -4.15
CA PHE A 439 -3.43 -28.84 -3.90
C PHE A 439 -3.86 -29.83 -5.01
N PRO A 440 -4.84 -30.73 -4.77
CA PRO A 440 -5.45 -31.50 -5.83
C PRO A 440 -6.09 -30.57 -6.88
N HIS A 441 -5.64 -30.64 -8.11
CA HIS A 441 -6.09 -29.75 -9.20
C HIS A 441 -7.62 -29.71 -9.35
N ALA A 442 -8.30 -30.84 -9.16
CA ALA A 442 -9.76 -30.89 -9.20
C ALA A 442 -10.43 -30.06 -8.10
N LEU A 443 -9.87 -30.02 -6.88
CA LEU A 443 -10.38 -29.20 -5.78
C LEU A 443 -10.18 -27.72 -6.08
N TRP A 444 -8.97 -27.33 -6.45
CA TRP A 444 -8.61 -25.96 -6.80
C TRP A 444 -9.51 -25.40 -7.92
N LYS A 445 -9.69 -26.15 -9.02
CA LYS A 445 -10.55 -25.76 -10.14
C LYS A 445 -12.01 -25.58 -9.72
N ARG A 446 -12.56 -26.47 -8.90
CA ARG A 446 -13.96 -26.42 -8.45
C ARG A 446 -14.22 -25.21 -7.55
N ILE A 447 -13.34 -24.95 -6.60
CA ILE A 447 -13.44 -23.77 -5.73
C ILE A 447 -13.34 -22.49 -6.59
N GLY A 448 -12.41 -22.45 -7.57
CA GLY A 448 -12.30 -21.32 -8.48
C GLY A 448 -13.58 -21.07 -9.27
N THR A 449 -14.16 -22.12 -9.88
CA THR A 449 -15.43 -22.02 -10.63
C THR A 449 -16.56 -21.55 -9.72
N ALA A 450 -16.66 -22.09 -8.51
CA ALA A 450 -17.69 -21.67 -7.54
C ALA A 450 -17.55 -20.21 -7.14
N ALA A 451 -16.32 -19.74 -6.90
CA ALA A 451 -16.05 -18.34 -6.58
C ALA A 451 -16.48 -17.40 -7.72
N ASP A 452 -16.18 -17.77 -8.97
CA ASP A 452 -16.53 -16.95 -10.13
C ASP A 452 -18.07 -16.86 -10.31
N VAL A 453 -18.77 -17.98 -10.19
CA VAL A 453 -20.25 -18.04 -10.33
C VAL A 453 -20.95 -17.29 -9.18
N LEU A 454 -20.49 -17.48 -7.93
CA LEU A 454 -21.05 -16.75 -6.79
C LEU A 454 -20.79 -15.24 -6.88
N THR A 455 -19.68 -14.83 -7.50
CA THR A 455 -19.41 -13.41 -7.75
C THR A 455 -20.48 -12.78 -8.65
N GLU A 456 -20.86 -13.47 -9.74
CA GLU A 456 -21.91 -12.96 -10.63
C GLU A 456 -23.29 -12.94 -9.95
N ARG A 457 -23.59 -13.94 -9.11
CA ARG A 457 -24.84 -13.97 -8.33
C ARG A 457 -24.91 -12.82 -7.33
N VAL A 458 -23.86 -12.59 -6.55
CA VAL A 458 -23.78 -11.46 -5.60
C VAL A 458 -24.00 -10.13 -6.33
N ARG A 459 -23.33 -9.92 -7.47
CA ARG A 459 -23.52 -8.74 -8.32
C ARG A 459 -24.95 -8.55 -8.78
N ALA A 460 -25.60 -9.62 -9.23
CA ALA A 460 -26.99 -9.59 -9.67
C ALA A 460 -27.95 -9.26 -8.53
N LEU A 461 -27.78 -9.86 -7.35
CA LEU A 461 -28.62 -9.60 -6.18
C LEU A 461 -28.50 -8.15 -5.68
N HIS A 462 -27.29 -7.60 -5.61
CA HIS A 462 -27.08 -6.20 -5.27
C HIS A 462 -27.62 -5.23 -6.32
N ALA A 463 -27.53 -5.59 -7.60
CA ALA A 463 -28.14 -4.83 -8.68
C ALA A 463 -29.67 -4.79 -8.54
N LEU A 464 -30.30 -5.91 -8.21
CA LEU A 464 -31.74 -5.99 -7.97
C LEU A 464 -32.19 -5.12 -6.79
N ASP A 465 -31.48 -5.19 -5.67
CA ASP A 465 -31.74 -4.37 -4.48
C ASP A 465 -31.64 -2.87 -4.80
N ALA A 466 -30.59 -2.47 -5.54
CA ALA A 466 -30.41 -1.09 -5.95
C ALA A 466 -31.54 -0.60 -6.89
N LEU A 467 -31.96 -1.41 -7.86
CA LEU A 467 -33.05 -1.08 -8.77
C LEU A 467 -34.37 -0.94 -8.03
N ARG A 468 -34.71 -1.86 -7.13
CA ARG A 468 -35.93 -1.83 -6.34
C ARG A 468 -35.98 -0.61 -5.44
N THR A 469 -34.88 -0.31 -4.74
CA THR A 469 -34.78 0.87 -3.88
C THR A 469 -35.00 2.14 -4.67
N THR A 470 -34.38 2.27 -5.84
CA THR A 470 -34.49 3.45 -6.69
C THR A 470 -35.87 3.55 -7.33
N ALA A 471 -36.45 2.44 -7.79
CA ALA A 471 -37.82 2.39 -8.31
C ALA A 471 -38.87 2.80 -7.26
N ALA A 472 -38.74 2.33 -6.00
CA ALA A 472 -39.64 2.72 -4.93
C ALA A 472 -39.57 4.23 -4.59
N ILE A 473 -38.42 4.87 -4.79
CA ILE A 473 -38.30 6.32 -4.67
C ILE A 473 -38.98 7.03 -5.84
N ALA A 474 -38.78 6.57 -7.06
CA ALA A 474 -39.45 7.11 -8.25
C ALA A 474 -40.98 7.00 -8.18
N GLU A 475 -41.49 5.84 -7.76
CA GLU A 475 -42.92 5.61 -7.58
C GLU A 475 -43.55 6.57 -6.56
N ARG A 476 -42.89 6.80 -5.41
CA ARG A 476 -43.34 7.80 -4.43
C ARG A 476 -43.32 9.23 -4.98
N GLY A 477 -42.46 9.50 -5.97
CA GLY A 477 -42.39 10.75 -6.74
C GLY A 477 -43.44 10.86 -7.84
N GLY A 478 -44.29 9.82 -8.05
CA GLY A 478 -45.27 9.79 -9.14
C GLY A 478 -44.71 9.52 -10.52
N GLU A 479 -43.52 8.92 -10.61
CA GLU A 479 -42.81 8.63 -11.85
C GLU A 479 -43.10 7.19 -12.34
N GLY A 480 -42.91 6.98 -13.67
CA GLY A 480 -43.08 5.65 -14.25
C GLY A 480 -41.94 4.70 -13.84
N THR A 481 -42.29 3.45 -13.55
CA THR A 481 -41.30 2.43 -13.10
C THR A 481 -41.02 1.35 -14.14
N PHE A 482 -41.58 1.49 -15.37
CA PHE A 482 -41.42 0.49 -16.42
C PHE A 482 -39.94 0.17 -16.76
N GLY A 483 -39.11 1.18 -16.94
CA GLY A 483 -37.67 0.99 -17.26
C GLY A 483 -36.92 0.25 -16.15
N TYR A 484 -37.28 0.50 -14.87
CA TYR A 484 -36.72 -0.26 -13.74
C TYR A 484 -37.12 -1.73 -13.80
N GLY A 485 -38.39 -2.01 -14.20
CA GLY A 485 -38.88 -3.39 -14.37
C GLY A 485 -38.14 -4.15 -15.46
N VAL A 486 -37.81 -3.49 -16.57
CA VAL A 486 -37.00 -4.07 -17.66
C VAL A 486 -35.62 -4.48 -17.16
N LEU A 487 -34.92 -3.57 -16.48
CA LEU A 487 -33.59 -3.84 -15.92
C LEU A 487 -33.64 -4.89 -14.79
N ALA A 488 -34.65 -4.86 -13.94
CA ALA A 488 -34.82 -5.83 -12.87
C ALA A 488 -35.05 -7.24 -13.40
N GLY A 489 -35.91 -7.40 -14.43
CA GLY A 489 -36.15 -8.70 -15.08
C GLY A 489 -34.87 -9.31 -15.66
N ASP A 490 -34.03 -8.48 -16.26
CA ASP A 490 -32.72 -8.91 -16.76
C ASP A 490 -31.79 -9.40 -15.64
N ARG A 491 -31.77 -8.73 -14.50
CA ARG A 491 -30.96 -9.12 -13.31
C ARG A 491 -31.50 -10.37 -12.60
N VAL A 492 -32.83 -10.54 -12.54
CA VAL A 492 -33.46 -11.78 -12.03
C VAL A 492 -32.97 -12.99 -12.84
N ARG A 493 -33.05 -12.91 -14.18
CA ARG A 493 -32.58 -13.97 -15.06
C ARG A 493 -31.11 -14.31 -14.81
N LEU A 494 -30.21 -13.29 -14.71
CA LEU A 494 -28.80 -13.50 -14.40
C LEU A 494 -28.58 -14.14 -13.03
N ALA A 495 -29.36 -13.76 -12.04
CA ALA A 495 -29.25 -14.34 -10.70
C ALA A 495 -29.69 -15.81 -10.66
N GLU A 496 -30.76 -16.18 -11.42
CA GLU A 496 -31.24 -17.55 -11.54
C GLU A 496 -30.25 -18.44 -12.30
N GLU A 497 -29.75 -17.97 -13.46
CA GLU A 497 -28.72 -18.70 -14.23
C GLU A 497 -27.46 -18.96 -13.39
N SER A 498 -26.98 -17.95 -12.67
CA SER A 498 -25.82 -18.08 -11.76
C SER A 498 -26.10 -19.00 -10.58
N TYR A 499 -27.36 -19.07 -10.10
CA TYR A 499 -27.74 -20.00 -9.04
C TYR A 499 -27.58 -21.46 -9.47
N ASP A 500 -28.17 -21.82 -10.60
CA ASP A 500 -28.14 -23.20 -11.14
C ASP A 500 -26.69 -23.64 -11.39
N GLU A 501 -25.86 -22.75 -11.93
CA GLU A 501 -24.43 -23.00 -12.16
C GLU A 501 -23.65 -23.18 -10.85
N ALA A 502 -23.95 -22.34 -9.82
CA ALA A 502 -23.31 -22.45 -8.50
C ALA A 502 -23.65 -23.78 -7.85
N VAL A 503 -24.94 -24.16 -7.81
CA VAL A 503 -25.39 -25.46 -7.28
C VAL A 503 -24.66 -26.61 -7.97
N HIS A 504 -24.54 -26.55 -9.31
CA HIS A 504 -23.89 -27.60 -10.10
C HIS A 504 -22.39 -27.69 -9.83
N ALA A 505 -21.69 -26.54 -9.73
CA ALA A 505 -20.26 -26.49 -9.44
C ALA A 505 -19.92 -27.02 -8.05
N LEU A 506 -20.79 -26.74 -7.09
CA LEU A 506 -20.57 -26.99 -5.65
C LEU A 506 -21.00 -28.37 -5.19
N ASN A 507 -22.01 -28.98 -5.82
CA ASN A 507 -22.35 -30.40 -5.58
C ASN A 507 -21.20 -31.35 -5.98
N ARG A 508 -20.18 -30.83 -6.67
CA ARG A 508 -18.99 -31.56 -7.08
C ARG A 508 -17.76 -31.30 -6.20
N VAL A 509 -17.79 -30.32 -5.28
CA VAL A 509 -16.73 -30.03 -4.29
C VAL A 509 -16.83 -31.02 -3.14
#